data_2d337cb5d1bf9c1e33dcdeaf1d19e0c7
#
_entry.id   2d337cb5d1bf9c1e33dcdeaf1d19e0c7
#
_cell.length_a   1.000
_cell.length_b   1.000
_cell.length_c   1.000
_cell.angle_alpha   90.00
_cell.angle_beta   90.00
_cell.angle_gamma   90.00
#
_symmetry.space_group_name_H-M   'P 1'
#
loop_
_entity.id
_entity.type
_entity.pdbx_description
1 polymer ?
#
loop_
_entity_poly.entity_id
_entity_poly.type
_entity_poly.pdbx_seq_one_letter_code
_entity_poly.pdbx_strand_id
1 'polypeptide(L)'
;MLNPGSRDVARILSDLTASGADREFLAHAELHLPRLHELFVRLYGDRSDGLERLASVVDLARRSWTERPPALKALDRDRESTPDWFEDERMLGGVCYVDRYAGGLRGIRDQIPYFRELGLTYLHLMPLFESPEGNSDGGYAVSSYRRVNPALGTMEELAALAADLRRAGISLVVDFIFNHTSNEHEWARKAVAGEAGFEDFYLIFPDREMPDAYERTTREIFPDDHPGSFVQLEDGRWIWATFYHFQWDLNYANPAVFEAMAGEMLFLANQGVEILRMDAVAFIWKQLGTTCESLPEAHLLLQAFNAVLRMAAPGLLFKSEAIVHPDEVVSYISPEECQISYNPLQMALTWEALATRDGRLLQQALERRHAQPEGTAWVNYVRSHDDIGWTFADEDAAELGIEGYPHRRFLNDFYVGRAEGTFARGVPFQENPRTGDARVTGTTASLAGIEAGDAGGEDRVVLAHALALSTGGIPLLYLGDEVAQLNDYGYRDRADEAGDSRWVHRPFRPEQGYADRTDAATPAGRVFARLSRLIEVRRSTPEFAGNELIPFDAHHDPVVGFLRPGPAGSSVLVLANVGDHAVHITPLTLSGLAPDAVDLIEGAHISLRPGRTLPAHGVAWWRVALR
;
A
#
# COMPACT_ATOMS: atom_id res chain seq x y z
N MET A 1 13.89 -44.25 0.44
CA MET A 1 13.76 -43.61 1.79
C MET A 1 13.16 -42.22 1.57
N LEU A 2 12.02 -41.95 2.19
CA LEU A 2 11.45 -40.62 2.13
C LEU A 2 12.42 -39.63 2.83
N ASN A 3 12.58 -38.42 2.26
CA ASN A 3 13.33 -37.33 2.86
C ASN A 3 12.78 -37.07 4.29
N PRO A 4 13.60 -36.75 5.32
CA PRO A 4 13.11 -36.42 6.66
C PRO A 4 11.92 -35.43 6.67
N GLY A 5 11.96 -34.38 5.88
CA GLY A 5 10.85 -33.43 5.72
C GLY A 5 9.54 -34.03 5.24
N SER A 6 9.59 -35.03 4.35
CA SER A 6 8.39 -35.75 3.90
C SER A 6 7.74 -36.60 5.01
N ARG A 7 8.51 -37.04 6.02
CA ARG A 7 7.97 -37.82 7.16
C ARG A 7 7.24 -36.91 8.15
N ASP A 8 7.76 -35.72 8.41
CA ASP A 8 7.15 -34.78 9.35
C ASP A 8 5.84 -34.23 8.79
N VAL A 9 5.82 -33.82 7.51
CA VAL A 9 4.59 -33.44 6.81
C VAL A 9 3.57 -34.58 6.83
N ALA A 10 3.96 -35.82 6.51
CA ALA A 10 3.05 -36.98 6.51
C ALA A 10 2.49 -37.24 7.92
N ARG A 11 3.30 -37.08 8.97
CA ARG A 11 2.84 -37.22 10.36
C ARG A 11 1.80 -36.16 10.70
N ILE A 12 2.06 -34.88 10.44
CA ILE A 12 1.11 -33.80 10.73
C ILE A 12 -0.20 -34.04 9.97
N LEU A 13 -0.16 -34.39 8.68
CA LEU A 13 -1.37 -34.70 7.89
C LEU A 13 -2.15 -35.89 8.43
N SER A 14 -1.43 -36.93 8.92
CA SER A 14 -2.05 -38.10 9.57
C SER A 14 -2.76 -37.70 10.86
N ASP A 15 -2.13 -36.85 11.68
CA ASP A 15 -2.70 -36.34 12.95
C ASP A 15 -3.94 -35.48 12.69
N LEU A 16 -3.90 -34.61 11.66
CA LEU A 16 -5.05 -33.81 11.22
C LEU A 16 -6.22 -34.72 10.78
N THR A 17 -5.94 -35.76 10.00
CA THR A 17 -6.95 -36.73 9.56
C THR A 17 -7.55 -37.49 10.75
N ALA A 18 -6.72 -37.94 11.68
CA ALA A 18 -7.13 -38.63 12.88
C ALA A 18 -7.97 -37.74 13.83
N SER A 19 -7.71 -36.43 13.85
CA SER A 19 -8.49 -35.46 14.62
C SER A 19 -9.86 -35.11 13.99
N GLY A 20 -10.18 -35.66 12.81
CA GLY A 20 -11.42 -35.37 12.10
C GLY A 20 -11.48 -33.99 11.44
N ALA A 21 -10.35 -33.46 10.99
CA ALA A 21 -10.29 -32.21 10.27
C ALA A 21 -11.19 -32.23 9.03
N ASP A 22 -11.77 -31.07 8.70
CA ASP A 22 -12.62 -30.86 7.52
C ASP A 22 -11.87 -31.21 6.23
N ARG A 23 -12.57 -31.81 5.26
CA ARG A 23 -11.96 -32.29 4.00
C ARG A 23 -11.35 -31.16 3.16
N GLU A 24 -11.99 -30.00 3.14
CA GLU A 24 -11.52 -28.84 2.40
C GLU A 24 -10.24 -28.28 3.04
N PHE A 25 -10.22 -28.19 4.38
CA PHE A 25 -9.00 -27.87 5.10
C PHE A 25 -7.86 -28.87 4.85
N LEU A 26 -8.18 -30.16 4.85
CA LEU A 26 -7.17 -31.21 4.55
C LEU A 26 -6.57 -31.02 3.14
N ALA A 27 -7.39 -30.70 2.15
CA ALA A 27 -6.92 -30.43 0.79
C ALA A 27 -5.99 -29.21 0.74
N HIS A 28 -6.34 -28.12 1.43
CA HIS A 28 -5.45 -26.96 1.56
C HIS A 28 -4.16 -27.30 2.32
N ALA A 29 -4.25 -28.07 3.40
CA ALA A 29 -3.07 -28.49 4.15
C ALA A 29 -2.15 -29.41 3.32
N GLU A 30 -2.68 -30.34 2.54
CA GLU A 30 -1.90 -31.19 1.63
C GLU A 30 -1.11 -30.36 0.60
N LEU A 31 -1.70 -29.24 0.13
CA LEU A 31 -1.09 -28.37 -0.85
C LEU A 31 -0.02 -27.44 -0.23
N HIS A 32 -0.28 -26.83 0.91
CA HIS A 32 0.52 -25.72 1.46
C HIS A 32 1.45 -26.13 2.61
N LEU A 33 1.18 -27.21 3.35
CA LEU A 33 2.04 -27.65 4.45
C LEU A 33 3.45 -28.06 4.02
N PRO A 34 3.70 -28.69 2.86
CA PRO A 34 5.06 -29.00 2.43
C PRO A 34 5.92 -27.73 2.30
N ARG A 35 5.36 -26.65 1.75
CA ARG A 35 6.05 -25.36 1.64
C ARG A 35 6.25 -24.72 3.01
N LEU A 36 5.23 -24.68 3.84
CA LEU A 36 5.34 -24.14 5.21
C LEU A 36 6.42 -24.89 6.01
N HIS A 37 6.49 -26.20 5.90
CA HIS A 37 7.54 -27.02 6.56
C HIS A 37 8.95 -26.62 6.07
N GLU A 38 9.16 -26.48 4.76
CA GLU A 38 10.44 -26.02 4.20
C GLU A 38 10.85 -24.66 4.77
N LEU A 39 9.93 -23.69 4.80
CA LEU A 39 10.16 -22.37 5.33
C LEU A 39 10.50 -22.38 6.83
N PHE A 40 9.76 -23.19 7.61
CA PHE A 40 10.02 -23.36 9.04
C PHE A 40 11.40 -23.97 9.32
N VAL A 41 11.82 -24.95 8.52
CA VAL A 41 13.17 -25.55 8.65
C VAL A 41 14.25 -24.52 8.32
N ARG A 42 14.04 -23.66 7.35
CA ARG A 42 14.99 -22.59 7.02
C ARG A 42 15.06 -21.50 8.10
N LEU A 43 13.93 -21.12 8.69
CA LEU A 43 13.85 -20.09 9.72
C LEU A 43 14.25 -20.60 11.12
N TYR A 44 13.86 -21.83 11.46
CA TYR A 44 13.88 -22.34 12.83
C TYR A 44 14.49 -23.73 12.97
N GLY A 45 15.15 -24.27 11.92
CA GLY A 45 15.65 -25.65 11.90
C GLY A 45 16.72 -25.96 12.95
N ASP A 46 17.44 -24.94 13.43
CA ASP A 46 18.43 -25.08 14.49
C ASP A 46 17.82 -25.12 15.91
N ARG A 47 16.52 -24.89 16.02
CA ARG A 47 15.80 -24.91 17.30
C ARG A 47 15.21 -26.29 17.60
N SER A 48 15.29 -26.70 18.83
CA SER A 48 14.74 -27.98 19.29
C SER A 48 13.19 -28.04 19.30
N ASP A 49 12.53 -26.87 19.39
CA ASP A 49 11.06 -26.71 19.43
C ASP A 49 10.43 -26.44 18.05
N GLY A 50 11.21 -26.29 16.97
CA GLY A 50 10.73 -25.88 15.66
C GLY A 50 9.60 -26.73 15.07
N LEU A 51 9.70 -28.07 15.15
CA LEU A 51 8.65 -28.99 14.67
C LEU A 51 7.39 -28.98 15.53
N GLU A 52 7.54 -28.83 16.85
CA GLU A 52 6.39 -28.71 17.75
C GLU A 52 5.63 -27.43 17.45
N ARG A 53 6.34 -26.32 17.25
CA ARG A 53 5.75 -25.04 16.85
C ARG A 53 5.06 -25.10 15.50
N LEU A 54 5.66 -25.76 14.51
CA LEU A 54 5.01 -25.98 13.22
C LEU A 54 3.67 -26.72 13.38
N ALA A 55 3.63 -27.79 14.16
CA ALA A 55 2.40 -28.53 14.42
C ALA A 55 1.34 -27.66 15.12
N SER A 56 1.76 -26.82 16.07
CA SER A 56 0.88 -25.86 16.75
C SER A 56 0.29 -24.82 15.79
N VAL A 57 1.11 -24.27 14.89
CA VAL A 57 0.65 -23.32 13.84
C VAL A 57 -0.37 -23.99 12.90
N VAL A 58 -0.14 -25.22 12.50
CA VAL A 58 -1.08 -25.98 11.65
C VAL A 58 -2.40 -26.25 12.38
N ASP A 59 -2.35 -26.59 13.67
CA ASP A 59 -3.57 -26.76 14.47
C ASP A 59 -4.31 -25.43 14.68
N LEU A 60 -3.58 -24.33 14.84
CA LEU A 60 -4.16 -22.98 14.87
C LEU A 60 -4.92 -22.68 13.56
N ALA A 61 -4.32 -22.96 12.40
CA ALA A 61 -4.96 -22.80 11.10
C ALA A 61 -6.23 -23.67 10.98
N ARG A 62 -6.17 -24.94 11.44
CA ARG A 62 -7.31 -25.87 11.47
C ARG A 62 -8.47 -25.31 12.33
N ARG A 63 -8.17 -24.82 13.53
CA ARG A 63 -9.18 -24.21 14.40
C ARG A 63 -9.80 -22.99 13.74
N SER A 64 -8.98 -22.10 13.19
CA SER A 64 -9.45 -20.91 12.47
C SER A 64 -10.35 -21.26 11.29
N TRP A 65 -10.00 -22.29 10.48
CA TRP A 65 -10.87 -22.79 9.41
C TRP A 65 -12.19 -23.33 9.96
N THR A 66 -12.16 -24.05 11.08
CA THR A 66 -13.38 -24.60 11.69
C THR A 66 -14.33 -23.47 12.12
N GLU A 67 -13.79 -22.40 12.67
CA GLU A 67 -14.53 -21.23 13.13
C GLU A 67 -14.88 -20.25 12.01
N ARG A 68 -14.26 -20.39 10.82
CA ARG A 68 -14.46 -19.47 9.70
C ARG A 68 -15.93 -19.45 9.25
N PRO A 69 -16.58 -18.26 9.19
CA PRO A 69 -17.98 -18.12 8.79
C PRO A 69 -18.27 -18.73 7.42
N PRO A 70 -19.44 -19.39 7.21
CA PRO A 70 -19.79 -20.04 5.93
C PRO A 70 -19.76 -19.07 4.73
N ALA A 71 -20.13 -17.80 4.94
CA ALA A 71 -20.09 -16.79 3.89
C ALA A 71 -18.64 -16.47 3.45
N LEU A 72 -17.68 -16.53 4.38
CA LEU A 72 -16.27 -16.33 4.07
C LEU A 72 -15.67 -17.56 3.37
N LYS A 73 -16.04 -18.78 3.77
CA LYS A 73 -15.65 -20.00 3.04
C LYS A 73 -16.20 -20.02 1.61
N ALA A 74 -17.40 -19.46 1.40
CA ALA A 74 -17.95 -19.32 0.05
C ALA A 74 -17.14 -18.31 -0.79
N LEU A 75 -16.74 -17.19 -0.19
CA LEU A 75 -15.87 -16.21 -0.83
C LEU A 75 -14.49 -16.81 -1.15
N ASP A 76 -13.93 -17.62 -0.24
CA ASP A 76 -12.66 -18.32 -0.48
C ASP A 76 -12.71 -19.18 -1.75
N ARG A 77 -13.74 -20.01 -1.88
CA ARG A 77 -13.94 -20.87 -3.07
C ARG A 77 -14.13 -20.07 -4.36
N ASP A 78 -14.85 -18.96 -4.29
CA ASP A 78 -15.05 -18.06 -5.43
C ASP A 78 -13.72 -17.49 -5.91
N ARG A 79 -12.90 -17.01 -4.99
CA ARG A 79 -11.59 -16.43 -5.29
C ARG A 79 -10.54 -17.46 -5.69
N GLU A 80 -10.58 -18.67 -5.14
CA GLU A 80 -9.74 -19.78 -5.62
C GLU A 80 -10.09 -20.20 -7.05
N SER A 81 -11.36 -20.06 -7.45
CA SER A 81 -11.79 -20.31 -8.83
C SER A 81 -11.46 -19.17 -9.81
N THR A 82 -11.19 -17.97 -9.30
CA THR A 82 -10.88 -16.77 -10.07
C THR A 82 -9.71 -16.05 -9.37
N PRO A 83 -8.49 -16.60 -9.42
CA PRO A 83 -7.37 -16.11 -8.61
C PRO A 83 -6.90 -14.71 -8.98
N ASP A 84 -7.22 -14.23 -10.17
CA ASP A 84 -6.94 -12.92 -10.75
C ASP A 84 -8.05 -11.88 -10.51
N TRP A 85 -9.04 -12.15 -9.64
CA TRP A 85 -10.18 -11.29 -9.38
C TRP A 85 -9.81 -9.83 -9.06
N PHE A 86 -8.63 -9.58 -8.51
CA PHE A 86 -8.13 -8.26 -8.15
C PHE A 86 -7.40 -7.53 -9.30
N GLU A 87 -7.25 -8.16 -10.45
CA GLU A 87 -6.68 -7.57 -11.66
C GLU A 87 -7.75 -7.03 -12.64
N ASP A 88 -9.04 -7.11 -12.27
CA ASP A 88 -10.19 -6.68 -13.06
C ASP A 88 -10.19 -5.14 -13.27
N GLU A 89 -10.60 -4.67 -14.45
CA GLU A 89 -10.68 -3.24 -14.77
C GLU A 89 -11.63 -2.44 -13.87
N ARG A 90 -12.55 -3.14 -13.18
CA ARG A 90 -13.49 -2.51 -12.23
C ARG A 90 -12.89 -2.23 -10.87
N MET A 91 -11.69 -2.77 -10.59
CA MET A 91 -11.03 -2.52 -9.31
C MET A 91 -10.74 -1.04 -9.11
N LEU A 92 -11.20 -0.51 -7.98
CA LEU A 92 -10.95 0.86 -7.53
C LEU A 92 -10.92 0.88 -6.00
N GLY A 93 -9.80 1.32 -5.44
CA GLY A 93 -9.62 1.47 -4.00
C GLY A 93 -9.93 2.88 -3.51
N GLY A 94 -10.49 2.94 -2.30
CA GLY A 94 -10.53 4.14 -1.47
C GLY A 94 -9.78 3.89 -0.17
N VAL A 95 -9.13 4.92 0.38
CA VAL A 95 -8.45 4.85 1.68
C VAL A 95 -8.81 6.05 2.53
N CYS A 96 -9.05 5.84 3.83
CA CYS A 96 -9.32 6.92 4.79
C CYS A 96 -9.04 6.51 6.24
N TYR A 97 -8.83 7.49 7.10
CA TYR A 97 -8.97 7.33 8.54
C TYR A 97 -10.45 7.31 8.93
N VAL A 98 -10.84 6.36 9.78
CA VAL A 98 -12.25 6.14 10.17
C VAL A 98 -12.84 7.36 10.90
N ASP A 99 -12.10 7.89 11.88
CA ASP A 99 -12.50 9.06 12.69
C ASP A 99 -12.59 10.33 11.83
N ARG A 100 -11.62 10.53 10.94
CA ARG A 100 -11.54 11.71 10.06
C ARG A 100 -12.63 11.73 9.02
N TYR A 101 -12.95 10.57 8.47
CA TYR A 101 -13.89 10.46 7.37
C TYR A 101 -15.35 10.40 7.83
N ALA A 102 -15.63 9.67 8.92
CA ALA A 102 -17.02 9.41 9.30
C ALA A 102 -17.23 9.31 10.83
N GLY A 103 -16.25 9.69 11.64
CA GLY A 103 -16.34 9.69 13.10
C GLY A 103 -16.29 8.31 13.76
N GLY A 104 -16.54 7.22 13.01
CA GLY A 104 -16.53 5.85 13.53
C GLY A 104 -17.02 4.83 12.51
N LEU A 105 -16.97 3.54 12.86
CA LEU A 105 -17.35 2.43 11.95
C LEU A 105 -18.80 2.51 11.49
N ARG A 106 -19.73 2.99 12.33
CA ARG A 106 -21.12 3.22 11.93
C ARG A 106 -21.23 4.27 10.85
N GLY A 107 -20.50 5.38 11.00
CA GLY A 107 -20.47 6.44 10.00
C GLY A 107 -19.89 5.95 8.67
N ILE A 108 -18.83 5.12 8.68
CA ILE A 108 -18.32 4.45 7.46
C ILE A 108 -19.40 3.62 6.79
N ARG A 109 -20.18 2.86 7.57
CA ARG A 109 -21.30 2.06 7.07
C ARG A 109 -22.36 2.91 6.36
N ASP A 110 -22.65 4.10 6.89
CA ASP A 110 -23.60 5.04 6.30
C ASP A 110 -23.11 5.63 4.98
N GLN A 111 -21.78 5.58 4.69
CA GLN A 111 -21.19 6.04 3.44
C GLN A 111 -21.18 4.96 2.32
N ILE A 112 -21.60 3.73 2.57
CA ILE A 112 -21.63 2.66 1.54
C ILE A 112 -22.36 3.09 0.26
N PRO A 113 -23.51 3.80 0.30
CA PRO A 113 -24.15 4.31 -0.91
C PRO A 113 -23.23 5.23 -1.74
N TYR A 114 -22.48 6.12 -1.09
CA TYR A 114 -21.52 6.98 -1.75
C TYR A 114 -20.32 6.19 -2.34
N PHE A 115 -19.80 5.22 -1.60
CA PHE A 115 -18.72 4.37 -2.11
C PHE A 115 -19.13 3.62 -3.38
N ARG A 116 -20.39 3.18 -3.45
CA ARG A 116 -20.96 2.58 -4.67
C ARG A 116 -21.16 3.60 -5.80
N GLU A 117 -21.59 4.83 -5.49
CA GLU A 117 -21.69 5.94 -6.44
C GLU A 117 -20.33 6.21 -7.09
N LEU A 118 -19.25 6.29 -6.28
CA LEU A 118 -17.88 6.50 -6.74
C LEU A 118 -17.32 5.27 -7.49
N GLY A 119 -17.89 4.09 -7.25
CA GLY A 119 -17.49 2.84 -7.89
C GLY A 119 -16.40 2.07 -7.15
N LEU A 120 -16.25 2.28 -5.85
CA LEU A 120 -15.27 1.53 -5.05
C LEU A 120 -15.59 0.04 -5.02
N THR A 121 -14.53 -0.76 -5.11
CA THR A 121 -14.53 -2.22 -4.93
C THR A 121 -13.59 -2.66 -3.80
N TYR A 122 -12.85 -1.72 -3.23
CA TYR A 122 -11.81 -1.90 -2.24
C TYR A 122 -11.86 -0.71 -1.28
N LEU A 123 -12.00 -0.94 0.03
CA LEU A 123 -11.96 0.12 1.05
C LEU A 123 -10.90 -0.19 2.09
N HIS A 124 -9.86 0.62 2.12
CA HIS A 124 -8.80 0.54 3.12
C HIS A 124 -9.10 1.52 4.27
N LEU A 125 -9.38 0.96 5.43
CA LEU A 125 -9.50 1.70 6.67
C LEU A 125 -8.13 1.73 7.35
N MET A 126 -7.60 2.95 7.54
CA MET A 126 -6.33 3.17 8.26
C MET A 126 -6.42 2.62 9.68
N PRO A 127 -5.29 2.46 10.43
CA PRO A 127 -5.26 1.68 11.65
C PRO A 127 -6.41 2.00 12.58
N LEU A 128 -7.16 0.97 12.95
CA LEU A 128 -8.42 1.09 13.69
C LEU A 128 -8.43 0.26 14.99
N PHE A 129 -7.34 -0.49 15.24
CA PHE A 129 -7.27 -1.31 16.45
C PHE A 129 -6.88 -0.49 17.68
N GLU A 130 -7.09 -1.08 18.86
CA GLU A 130 -6.77 -0.41 20.10
C GLU A 130 -5.29 0.00 20.16
N SER A 131 -5.06 1.26 20.46
CA SER A 131 -3.75 1.88 20.62
C SER A 131 -3.77 2.83 21.82
N PRO A 132 -2.61 3.15 22.44
CA PRO A 132 -2.56 4.07 23.56
C PRO A 132 -3.05 5.46 23.20
N GLU A 133 -3.60 6.16 24.18
CA GLU A 133 -3.90 7.58 24.05
C GLU A 133 -2.59 8.38 24.03
N GLY A 134 -2.42 9.27 23.04
CA GLY A 134 -1.21 10.08 22.83
C GLY A 134 -0.11 9.37 22.05
N ASN A 135 0.43 8.26 22.56
CA ASN A 135 1.54 7.50 21.92
C ASN A 135 1.00 6.44 20.94
N SER A 136 0.25 6.87 19.94
CA SER A 136 -0.41 5.95 19.00
C SER A 136 0.18 5.94 17.59
N ASP A 137 0.89 6.98 17.19
CA ASP A 137 1.35 7.16 15.79
C ASP A 137 0.20 6.96 14.79
N GLY A 138 -0.93 7.65 14.98
CA GLY A 138 -2.10 7.47 14.11
C GLY A 138 -2.71 6.06 14.15
N GLY A 139 -2.52 5.30 15.23
CA GLY A 139 -3.01 3.95 15.41
C GLY A 139 -1.98 2.84 15.08
N TYR A 140 -0.77 3.20 14.62
CA TYR A 140 0.27 2.21 14.29
C TYR A 140 0.95 1.60 15.52
N ALA A 141 0.76 2.13 16.73
CA ALA A 141 1.20 1.50 17.98
C ALA A 141 0.08 0.63 18.56
N VAL A 142 -0.10 -0.58 18.04
CA VAL A 142 -1.21 -1.47 18.42
C VAL A 142 -1.01 -2.05 19.82
N SER A 143 -1.98 -1.87 20.72
CA SER A 143 -2.02 -2.52 22.03
C SER A 143 -2.93 -3.75 22.08
N SER A 144 -3.82 -3.94 21.10
CA SER A 144 -4.60 -5.17 20.92
C SER A 144 -5.13 -5.28 19.49
N TYR A 145 -4.85 -6.37 18.80
CA TYR A 145 -5.42 -6.68 17.48
C TYR A 145 -6.87 -7.19 17.56
N ARG A 146 -7.32 -7.57 18.76
CA ARG A 146 -8.64 -8.17 18.98
C ARG A 146 -9.69 -7.17 19.46
N ARG A 147 -9.31 -5.91 19.61
CA ARG A 147 -10.21 -4.82 19.95
C ARG A 147 -10.02 -3.66 18.98
N VAL A 148 -11.14 -3.15 18.52
CA VAL A 148 -11.18 -1.85 17.81
C VAL A 148 -10.98 -0.76 18.86
N ASN A 149 -10.34 0.34 18.46
CA ASN A 149 -10.24 1.54 19.30
C ASN A 149 -11.66 1.96 19.74
N PRO A 150 -11.93 2.07 21.04
CA PRO A 150 -13.26 2.36 21.55
C PRO A 150 -13.90 3.64 21.00
N ALA A 151 -13.09 4.61 20.59
CA ALA A 151 -13.57 5.83 19.95
C ALA A 151 -14.13 5.59 18.53
N LEU A 152 -13.70 4.51 17.85
CA LEU A 152 -14.10 4.17 16.48
C LEU A 152 -15.26 3.18 16.43
N GLY A 153 -15.39 2.31 17.45
CA GLY A 153 -16.43 1.29 17.50
C GLY A 153 -16.01 0.00 18.20
N THR A 154 -16.63 -1.10 17.82
CA THR A 154 -16.37 -2.44 18.38
C THR A 154 -15.96 -3.44 17.30
N MET A 155 -15.45 -4.61 17.72
CA MET A 155 -15.11 -5.69 16.78
C MET A 155 -16.36 -6.25 16.08
N GLU A 156 -17.50 -6.29 16.77
CA GLU A 156 -18.78 -6.71 16.19
C GLU A 156 -19.25 -5.72 15.11
N GLU A 157 -19.03 -4.42 15.33
CA GLU A 157 -19.32 -3.39 14.33
C GLU A 157 -18.41 -3.49 13.11
N LEU A 158 -17.13 -3.83 13.30
CA LEU A 158 -16.19 -4.09 12.21
C LEU A 158 -16.63 -5.31 11.39
N ALA A 159 -16.98 -6.42 12.03
CA ALA A 159 -17.46 -7.62 11.34
C ALA A 159 -18.78 -7.36 10.59
N ALA A 160 -19.69 -6.57 11.16
CA ALA A 160 -20.92 -6.16 10.50
C ALA A 160 -20.65 -5.26 9.30
N LEU A 161 -19.74 -4.29 9.43
CA LEU A 161 -19.30 -3.42 8.33
C LEU A 161 -18.68 -4.23 7.19
N ALA A 162 -17.78 -5.18 7.51
CA ALA A 162 -17.16 -6.07 6.54
C ALA A 162 -18.21 -6.87 5.75
N ALA A 163 -19.24 -7.39 6.42
CA ALA A 163 -20.34 -8.09 5.77
C ALA A 163 -21.17 -7.17 4.87
N ASP A 164 -21.40 -5.92 5.26
CA ASP A 164 -22.18 -4.94 4.48
C ASP A 164 -21.38 -4.46 3.25
N LEU A 165 -20.08 -4.20 3.41
CA LEU A 165 -19.18 -3.85 2.31
C LEU A 165 -19.14 -4.99 1.27
N ARG A 166 -18.96 -6.24 1.71
CA ARG A 166 -18.96 -7.41 0.82
C ARG A 166 -20.26 -7.53 0.04
N ARG A 167 -21.42 -7.32 0.70
CA ARG A 167 -22.73 -7.30 -0.01
C ARG A 167 -22.82 -6.16 -1.04
N ALA A 168 -22.07 -5.09 -0.83
CA ALA A 168 -21.97 -3.98 -1.77
C ALA A 168 -20.91 -4.20 -2.87
N GLY A 169 -20.18 -5.34 -2.86
CA GLY A 169 -19.08 -5.63 -3.79
C GLY A 169 -17.79 -4.90 -3.44
N ILE A 170 -17.58 -4.55 -2.17
CA ILE A 170 -16.41 -3.81 -1.68
C ILE A 170 -15.63 -4.69 -0.69
N SER A 171 -14.37 -4.97 -1.00
CA SER A 171 -13.46 -5.69 -0.12
C SER A 171 -12.94 -4.79 0.99
N LEU A 172 -13.00 -5.25 2.25
CA LEU A 172 -12.42 -4.54 3.38
C LEU A 172 -10.92 -4.82 3.48
N VAL A 173 -10.15 -3.74 3.59
CA VAL A 173 -8.70 -3.76 3.82
C VAL A 173 -8.39 -3.09 5.15
N VAL A 174 -7.50 -3.69 5.94
CA VAL A 174 -7.00 -3.09 7.17
C VAL A 174 -5.48 -3.23 7.26
N ASP A 175 -4.87 -2.34 8.05
CA ASP A 175 -3.46 -2.46 8.38
C ASP A 175 -3.22 -3.64 9.33
N PHE A 176 -2.18 -4.40 9.04
CA PHE A 176 -1.66 -5.44 9.91
C PHE A 176 -0.22 -5.06 10.30
N ILE A 177 -0.12 -4.38 11.43
CA ILE A 177 1.14 -3.95 12.00
C ILE A 177 1.77 -5.16 12.67
N PHE A 178 2.76 -5.77 12.06
CA PHE A 178 3.34 -7.02 12.54
C PHE A 178 4.86 -6.97 12.78
N ASN A 179 5.52 -5.85 12.41
CA ASN A 179 6.92 -5.62 12.81
C ASN A 179 7.06 -5.31 14.30
N HIS A 180 6.10 -4.58 14.87
CA HIS A 180 6.15 -4.06 16.23
C HIS A 180 4.77 -4.04 16.88
N THR A 181 4.75 -3.84 18.19
CA THR A 181 3.53 -3.52 18.95
C THR A 181 3.76 -2.26 19.76
N SER A 182 2.68 -1.71 20.33
CA SER A 182 2.83 -0.72 21.40
C SER A 182 3.55 -1.33 22.62
N ASN A 183 4.31 -0.50 23.33
CA ASN A 183 4.87 -0.84 24.65
C ASN A 183 3.77 -1.17 25.69
N GLU A 184 2.51 -0.83 25.42
CA GLU A 184 1.35 -1.17 26.24
C GLU A 184 0.68 -2.49 25.83
N HIS A 185 1.14 -3.17 24.79
CA HIS A 185 0.64 -4.48 24.41
C HIS A 185 0.85 -5.50 25.54
N GLU A 186 -0.09 -6.43 25.68
CA GLU A 186 0.00 -7.47 26.71
C GLU A 186 1.33 -8.24 26.65
N TRP A 187 1.79 -8.58 25.45
CA TRP A 187 3.06 -9.29 25.24
C TRP A 187 4.26 -8.45 25.70
N ALA A 188 4.24 -7.14 25.43
CA ALA A 188 5.30 -6.23 25.83
C ALA A 188 5.42 -6.14 27.36
N ARG A 189 4.28 -5.99 28.05
CA ARG A 189 4.24 -5.97 29.52
C ARG A 189 4.75 -7.27 30.13
N LYS A 190 4.35 -8.43 29.57
CA LYS A 190 4.79 -9.76 30.02
C LYS A 190 6.28 -9.98 29.77
N ALA A 191 6.81 -9.58 28.63
CA ALA A 191 8.22 -9.69 28.29
C ALA A 191 9.10 -8.88 29.27
N VAL A 192 8.73 -7.62 29.53
CA VAL A 192 9.45 -6.78 30.50
C VAL A 192 9.39 -7.35 31.92
N ALA A 193 8.25 -7.93 32.31
CA ALA A 193 8.08 -8.59 33.61
C ALA A 193 8.83 -9.93 33.72
N GLY A 194 9.40 -10.46 32.62
CA GLY A 194 10.08 -11.78 32.59
C GLY A 194 9.11 -12.94 32.79
N GLU A 195 7.85 -12.79 32.28
CA GLU A 195 6.86 -13.87 32.36
C GLU A 195 7.26 -15.00 31.42
N ALA A 196 7.21 -16.23 31.95
CA ALA A 196 7.59 -17.43 31.24
C ALA A 196 6.85 -17.56 29.89
N GLY A 197 7.63 -17.73 28.81
CA GLY A 197 7.15 -17.87 27.43
C GLY A 197 7.03 -16.54 26.67
N PHE A 198 7.28 -15.39 27.32
CA PHE A 198 7.28 -14.07 26.69
C PHE A 198 8.65 -13.37 26.73
N GLU A 199 9.64 -13.94 27.39
CA GLU A 199 10.96 -13.30 27.62
C GLU A 199 11.64 -12.89 26.30
N ASP A 200 11.47 -13.70 25.24
CA ASP A 200 12.10 -13.48 23.93
C ASP A 200 11.10 -13.02 22.86
N PHE A 201 9.94 -12.46 23.25
CA PHE A 201 9.00 -11.87 22.27
C PHE A 201 9.53 -10.59 21.66
N TYR A 202 10.41 -9.89 22.37
CA TYR A 202 11.08 -8.67 21.94
C TYR A 202 12.59 -8.83 22.12
N LEU A 203 13.37 -8.02 21.41
CA LEU A 203 14.82 -7.99 21.56
C LEU A 203 15.18 -7.05 22.72
N ILE A 204 15.42 -7.62 23.90
CA ILE A 204 15.78 -6.92 25.14
C ILE A 204 17.21 -7.25 25.51
N PHE A 205 18.04 -6.23 25.75
CA PHE A 205 19.47 -6.35 26.05
C PHE A 205 19.78 -5.80 27.44
N PRO A 206 20.72 -6.43 28.18
CA PRO A 206 21.04 -6.01 29.54
C PRO A 206 21.76 -4.66 29.61
N ASP A 207 22.42 -4.25 28.53
CA ASP A 207 23.21 -3.02 28.42
C ASP A 207 23.28 -2.51 26.97
N ARG A 208 24.16 -1.50 26.70
CA ARG A 208 24.32 -0.88 25.37
C ARG A 208 25.26 -1.63 24.43
N GLU A 209 25.94 -2.68 24.85
CA GLU A 209 26.98 -3.33 24.04
C GLU A 209 26.38 -3.85 22.70
N MET A 210 25.32 -4.62 22.79
CA MET A 210 24.64 -5.15 21.59
C MET A 210 23.85 -4.08 20.82
N PRO A 211 23.07 -3.20 21.46
CA PRO A 211 22.47 -2.04 20.79
C PRO A 211 23.47 -1.22 19.98
N ASP A 212 24.59 -0.81 20.57
CA ASP A 212 25.63 -0.05 19.87
C ASP A 212 26.26 -0.84 18.70
N ALA A 213 26.33 -2.16 18.81
CA ALA A 213 26.83 -3.01 17.72
C ALA A 213 25.85 -3.04 16.53
N TYR A 214 24.55 -3.08 16.76
CA TYR A 214 23.51 -3.00 15.71
C TYR A 214 23.47 -1.60 15.07
N GLU A 215 23.47 -0.55 15.85
CA GLU A 215 23.39 0.85 15.36
C GLU A 215 24.55 1.27 14.47
N ARG A 216 25.64 0.48 14.39
CA ARG A 216 26.72 0.73 13.41
C ARG A 216 26.29 0.49 11.97
N THR A 217 25.27 -0.31 11.74
CA THR A 217 24.83 -0.73 10.40
C THR A 217 23.38 -0.41 10.11
N THR A 218 22.54 -0.19 11.12
CA THR A 218 21.14 0.21 10.94
C THR A 218 21.02 1.71 10.69
N ARG A 219 20.00 2.12 9.97
CA ARG A 219 19.66 3.54 9.77
C ARG A 219 18.56 3.99 10.74
N GLU A 220 18.58 5.24 11.08
CA GLU A 220 17.50 5.90 11.83
C GLU A 220 16.34 6.22 10.88
N ILE A 221 15.11 5.93 11.29
CA ILE A 221 13.90 6.17 10.47
C ILE A 221 13.29 7.54 10.78
N PHE A 222 13.16 7.88 12.06
CA PHE A 222 12.64 9.16 12.55
C PHE A 222 13.63 9.83 13.51
N PRO A 223 14.80 10.28 13.02
CA PRO A 223 15.89 10.76 13.87
C PRO A 223 15.55 11.98 14.72
N ASP A 224 14.55 12.80 14.30
CA ASP A 224 14.14 13.97 15.07
C ASP A 224 13.28 13.59 16.28
N ASP A 225 12.48 12.53 16.17
CA ASP A 225 11.55 12.09 17.21
C ASP A 225 12.14 10.95 18.05
N HIS A 226 12.93 10.07 17.44
CA HIS A 226 13.53 8.91 18.06
C HIS A 226 14.94 8.64 17.49
N PRO A 227 15.98 9.28 18.06
CA PRO A 227 17.38 9.00 17.69
C PRO A 227 17.78 7.58 18.07
N GLY A 228 18.39 6.86 17.14
CA GLY A 228 18.79 5.46 17.30
C GLY A 228 17.63 4.49 17.06
N SER A 229 17.81 3.24 17.47
CA SER A 229 16.83 2.16 17.32
C SER A 229 16.54 1.44 18.63
N PHE A 230 16.89 2.02 19.76
CA PHE A 230 16.75 1.38 21.07
C PHE A 230 16.28 2.36 22.14
N VAL A 231 15.47 1.86 23.06
CA VAL A 231 14.95 2.60 24.22
C VAL A 231 15.43 1.96 25.50
N GLN A 232 15.84 2.78 26.48
CA GLN A 232 16.20 2.30 27.81
C GLN A 232 14.94 2.10 28.65
N LEU A 233 14.77 0.90 29.20
CA LEU A 233 13.71 0.55 30.14
C LEU A 233 14.04 1.11 31.54
N GLU A 234 13.03 1.21 32.41
CA GLU A 234 13.18 1.73 33.78
C GLU A 234 14.19 0.94 34.65
N ASP A 235 14.37 -0.36 34.35
CA ASP A 235 15.31 -1.24 35.04
C ASP A 235 16.73 -1.21 34.50
N GLY A 236 16.98 -0.36 33.48
CA GLY A 236 18.29 -0.14 32.87
C GLY A 236 18.56 -1.01 31.64
N ARG A 237 17.73 -2.02 31.35
CA ARG A 237 17.82 -2.80 30.11
C ARG A 237 17.46 -1.94 28.89
N TRP A 238 17.77 -2.43 27.70
CA TRP A 238 17.47 -1.76 26.42
C TRP A 238 16.61 -2.64 25.55
N ILE A 239 15.60 -2.04 24.88
CA ILE A 239 14.69 -2.74 23.99
C ILE A 239 14.76 -2.14 22.59
N TRP A 240 14.60 -2.98 21.57
CA TRP A 240 14.56 -2.54 20.17
C TRP A 240 13.26 -1.80 19.86
N ALA A 241 13.38 -0.63 19.24
CA ALA A 241 12.29 0.24 18.79
C ALA A 241 12.72 0.96 17.50
N THR A 242 12.37 0.42 16.34
CA THR A 242 12.84 0.94 15.04
C THR A 242 12.24 2.32 14.71
N PHE A 243 10.96 2.56 15.02
CA PHE A 243 10.22 3.75 14.60
C PHE A 243 10.11 4.79 15.72
N TYR A 244 9.26 4.57 16.70
CA TYR A 244 9.11 5.44 17.86
C TYR A 244 9.46 4.72 19.16
N HIS A 245 9.83 5.46 20.18
CA HIS A 245 10.22 4.90 21.50
C HIS A 245 9.14 4.03 22.15
N PHE A 246 7.89 4.14 21.73
CA PHE A 246 6.74 3.37 22.23
C PHE A 246 6.31 2.23 21.29
N GLN A 247 6.99 2.04 20.14
CA GLN A 247 6.75 0.95 19.19
C GLN A 247 7.90 -0.05 19.28
N TRP A 248 7.67 -1.17 19.97
CA TRP A 248 8.70 -2.16 20.26
C TRP A 248 8.70 -3.31 19.25
N ASP A 249 9.85 -3.56 18.65
CA ASP A 249 9.99 -4.54 17.57
C ASP A 249 9.90 -5.97 18.08
N LEU A 250 9.12 -6.78 17.38
CA LEU A 250 8.93 -8.20 17.66
C LEU A 250 10.15 -9.03 17.23
N ASN A 251 10.45 -10.07 18.01
CA ASN A 251 11.57 -10.97 17.75
C ASN A 251 11.14 -12.21 16.97
N TYR A 252 11.12 -12.15 15.65
CA TYR A 252 10.75 -13.27 14.81
C TYR A 252 11.78 -14.41 14.74
N ALA A 253 12.96 -14.28 15.35
CA ALA A 253 13.84 -15.43 15.60
C ALA A 253 13.22 -16.40 16.62
N ASN A 254 12.18 -15.99 17.34
CA ASN A 254 11.36 -16.83 18.20
C ASN A 254 10.09 -17.30 17.47
N PRO A 255 9.92 -18.60 17.14
CA PRO A 255 8.75 -19.11 16.45
C PRO A 255 7.44 -18.95 17.22
N ALA A 256 7.47 -18.71 18.55
CA ALA A 256 6.29 -18.39 19.33
C ALA A 256 5.70 -17.02 18.95
N VAL A 257 6.55 -16.07 18.53
CA VAL A 257 6.10 -14.77 17.98
C VAL A 257 5.37 -14.97 16.65
N PHE A 258 5.93 -15.79 15.76
CA PHE A 258 5.26 -16.15 14.50
C PHE A 258 3.89 -16.80 14.76
N GLU A 259 3.81 -17.78 15.67
CA GLU A 259 2.57 -18.46 16.03
C GLU A 259 1.53 -17.48 16.57
N ALA A 260 1.94 -16.59 17.49
CA ALA A 260 1.05 -15.58 18.08
C ALA A 260 0.51 -14.61 17.02
N MET A 261 1.37 -14.06 16.16
CA MET A 261 0.97 -13.15 15.09
C MET A 261 0.13 -13.83 14.00
N ALA A 262 0.41 -15.11 13.67
CA ALA A 262 -0.46 -15.90 12.80
C ALA A 262 -1.87 -16.04 13.39
N GLY A 263 -1.98 -16.16 14.72
CA GLY A 263 -3.25 -16.17 15.43
C GLY A 263 -4.02 -14.87 15.27
N GLU A 264 -3.38 -13.73 15.39
CA GLU A 264 -4.00 -12.42 15.19
C GLU A 264 -4.42 -12.20 13.72
N MET A 265 -3.57 -12.60 12.79
CA MET A 265 -3.87 -12.56 11.34
C MET A 265 -5.14 -13.36 11.00
N LEU A 266 -5.22 -14.60 11.45
CA LEU A 266 -6.36 -15.47 11.20
C LEU A 266 -7.63 -15.02 11.94
N PHE A 267 -7.49 -14.42 13.13
CA PHE A 267 -8.61 -13.80 13.82
C PHE A 267 -9.23 -12.68 12.97
N LEU A 268 -8.42 -11.76 12.43
CA LEU A 268 -8.88 -10.67 11.57
C LEU A 268 -9.53 -11.20 10.28
N ALA A 269 -8.92 -12.22 9.66
CA ALA A 269 -9.51 -12.90 8.51
C ALA A 269 -10.93 -13.41 8.80
N ASN A 270 -11.18 -13.94 10.00
CA ASN A 270 -12.49 -14.44 10.42
C ASN A 270 -13.48 -13.33 10.83
N GLN A 271 -13.01 -12.11 11.10
CA GLN A 271 -13.89 -10.92 11.21
C GLN A 271 -14.37 -10.42 9.84
N GLY A 272 -13.85 -10.95 8.75
CA GLY A 272 -14.29 -10.58 7.39
C GLY A 272 -13.38 -9.59 6.70
N VAL A 273 -12.16 -9.39 7.20
CA VAL A 273 -11.10 -8.68 6.49
C VAL A 273 -10.70 -9.52 5.27
N GLU A 274 -10.56 -8.88 4.13
CA GLU A 274 -10.31 -9.54 2.84
C GLU A 274 -8.91 -9.25 2.28
N ILE A 275 -8.29 -8.18 2.73
CA ILE A 275 -6.91 -7.83 2.38
C ILE A 275 -6.22 -7.28 3.65
N LEU A 276 -5.03 -7.77 3.95
CA LEU A 276 -4.17 -7.23 5.00
C LEU A 276 -3.05 -6.41 4.38
N ARG A 277 -2.95 -5.13 4.76
CA ARG A 277 -1.77 -4.33 4.46
C ARG A 277 -0.69 -4.68 5.47
N MET A 278 0.34 -5.36 5.00
CA MET A 278 1.49 -5.79 5.79
C MET A 278 2.42 -4.59 6.00
N ASP A 279 2.35 -4.01 7.18
CA ASP A 279 3.09 -2.80 7.53
C ASP A 279 4.58 -3.09 7.75
N ALA A 280 5.43 -2.19 7.26
CA ALA A 280 6.88 -2.19 7.51
C ALA A 280 7.59 -3.54 7.22
N VAL A 281 7.21 -4.22 6.14
CA VAL A 281 7.69 -5.58 5.80
C VAL A 281 9.22 -5.70 5.72
N ALA A 282 9.92 -4.62 5.39
CA ALA A 282 11.37 -4.61 5.26
C ALA A 282 12.11 -4.80 6.60
N PHE A 283 11.47 -4.52 7.73
CA PHE A 283 12.13 -4.43 9.03
C PHE A 283 11.90 -5.66 9.94
N ILE A 284 11.11 -6.65 9.53
CA ILE A 284 10.64 -7.72 10.41
C ILE A 284 11.72 -8.71 10.89
N TRP A 285 12.91 -8.73 10.28
CA TRP A 285 14.01 -9.60 10.70
C TRP A 285 15.24 -8.81 11.12
N LYS A 286 15.87 -9.23 12.24
CA LYS A 286 17.04 -8.57 12.80
C LYS A 286 18.25 -9.51 12.79
N GLN A 287 19.36 -9.05 12.20
CA GLN A 287 20.63 -9.79 12.17
C GLN A 287 21.81 -8.85 12.37
N LEU A 288 22.64 -9.15 13.35
CA LEU A 288 23.82 -8.34 13.66
C LEU A 288 24.77 -8.25 12.46
N GLY A 289 25.27 -7.04 12.21
CA GLY A 289 26.22 -6.76 11.11
C GLY A 289 25.55 -6.56 9.75
N THR A 290 24.21 -6.52 9.69
CA THR A 290 23.44 -6.15 8.51
C THR A 290 22.71 -4.83 8.75
N THR A 291 22.02 -4.31 7.73
CA THR A 291 21.13 -3.14 7.86
C THR A 291 19.85 -3.46 8.60
N CYS A 292 19.51 -4.73 8.82
CA CYS A 292 18.22 -5.21 9.32
C CYS A 292 17.02 -4.76 8.46
N GLU A 293 17.27 -4.53 7.16
CA GLU A 293 16.25 -4.18 6.18
C GLU A 293 16.30 -5.16 5.01
N SER A 294 15.14 -5.57 4.51
CA SER A 294 14.96 -6.45 3.32
C SER A 294 15.82 -7.72 3.36
N LEU A 295 15.98 -8.30 4.56
CA LEU A 295 16.78 -9.53 4.70
C LEU A 295 16.03 -10.73 4.13
N PRO A 296 16.74 -11.77 3.64
CA PRO A 296 16.12 -12.99 3.10
C PRO A 296 15.10 -13.64 4.04
N GLU A 297 15.34 -13.59 5.35
CA GLU A 297 14.45 -14.14 6.37
C GLU A 297 13.12 -13.38 6.47
N ALA A 298 13.09 -12.09 6.14
CA ALA A 298 11.85 -11.31 6.07
C ALA A 298 10.92 -11.88 4.97
N HIS A 299 11.48 -12.20 3.81
CA HIS A 299 10.74 -12.84 2.71
C HIS A 299 10.26 -14.26 3.11
N LEU A 300 11.10 -15.05 3.78
CA LEU A 300 10.70 -16.38 4.27
C LEU A 300 9.54 -16.29 5.27
N LEU A 301 9.55 -15.30 6.16
CA LEU A 301 8.46 -15.05 7.10
C LEU A 301 7.15 -14.71 6.39
N LEU A 302 7.17 -13.79 5.43
CA LEU A 302 6.00 -13.42 4.65
C LEU A 302 5.42 -14.61 3.90
N GLN A 303 6.28 -15.42 3.28
CA GLN A 303 5.88 -16.66 2.61
C GLN A 303 5.29 -17.68 3.59
N ALA A 304 5.84 -17.78 4.82
CA ALA A 304 5.30 -18.65 5.85
C ALA A 304 3.91 -18.17 6.33
N PHE A 305 3.72 -16.87 6.56
CA PHE A 305 2.40 -16.30 6.86
C PHE A 305 1.41 -16.56 5.72
N ASN A 306 1.84 -16.37 4.46
CA ASN A 306 1.01 -16.68 3.29
C ASN A 306 0.60 -18.16 3.25
N ALA A 307 1.54 -19.09 3.47
CA ALA A 307 1.24 -20.51 3.48
C ALA A 307 0.23 -20.91 4.58
N VAL A 308 0.32 -20.30 5.78
CA VAL A 308 -0.69 -20.46 6.84
C VAL A 308 -2.05 -19.92 6.40
N LEU A 309 -2.06 -18.75 5.77
CA LEU A 309 -3.28 -18.10 5.29
C LEU A 309 -3.96 -18.97 4.22
N ARG A 310 -3.20 -19.50 3.24
CA ARG A 310 -3.73 -20.38 2.20
C ARG A 310 -4.41 -21.64 2.77
N MET A 311 -4.02 -22.12 3.94
CA MET A 311 -4.71 -23.22 4.61
C MET A 311 -6.03 -22.84 5.26
N ALA A 312 -6.17 -21.62 5.80
CA ALA A 312 -7.27 -21.24 6.69
C ALA A 312 -8.17 -20.12 6.17
N ALA A 313 -7.72 -19.32 5.22
CA ALA A 313 -8.46 -18.20 4.60
C ALA A 313 -7.91 -17.92 3.19
N PRO A 314 -7.98 -18.88 2.25
CA PRO A 314 -7.26 -18.82 0.98
C PRO A 314 -7.66 -17.65 0.08
N GLY A 315 -8.85 -17.10 0.23
CA GLY A 315 -9.32 -15.94 -0.54
C GLY A 315 -8.80 -14.58 -0.09
N LEU A 316 -8.05 -14.49 1.03
CA LEU A 316 -7.48 -13.25 1.53
C LEU A 316 -6.15 -12.93 0.83
N LEU A 317 -5.85 -11.65 0.59
CA LEU A 317 -4.62 -11.19 -0.02
C LEU A 317 -3.74 -10.42 0.99
N PHE A 318 -2.42 -10.45 0.74
CA PHE A 318 -1.46 -9.55 1.37
C PHE A 318 -1.12 -8.38 0.44
N LYS A 319 -1.07 -7.19 1.03
CA LYS A 319 -0.58 -5.97 0.39
C LYS A 319 0.67 -5.51 1.12
N SER A 320 1.85 -5.58 0.47
CA SER A 320 3.08 -5.10 1.09
C SER A 320 3.15 -3.57 1.12
N GLU A 321 3.70 -3.07 2.22
CA GLU A 321 4.22 -1.72 2.33
C GLU A 321 5.73 -1.80 2.48
N ALA A 322 6.44 -1.45 1.39
CA ALA A 322 7.88 -1.48 1.30
C ALA A 322 8.36 -0.16 0.66
N ILE A 323 8.81 0.78 1.49
CA ILE A 323 9.38 2.06 1.03
C ILE A 323 10.91 1.91 1.01
N VAL A 324 11.37 1.19 0.01
CA VAL A 324 12.76 0.80 -0.20
C VAL A 324 13.18 1.11 -1.64
N HIS A 325 14.42 0.76 -2.02
CA HIS A 325 14.88 0.91 -3.40
C HIS A 325 13.93 0.21 -4.40
N PRO A 326 13.68 0.77 -5.60
CA PRO A 326 12.72 0.19 -6.56
C PRO A 326 12.95 -1.30 -6.88
N ASP A 327 14.19 -1.76 -6.97
CA ASP A 327 14.50 -3.17 -7.20
C ASP A 327 14.09 -4.07 -6.02
N GLU A 328 14.13 -3.55 -4.81
CA GLU A 328 13.74 -4.28 -3.60
C GLU A 328 12.21 -4.36 -3.44
N VAL A 329 11.46 -3.31 -3.84
CA VAL A 329 9.99 -3.33 -3.76
C VAL A 329 9.41 -4.52 -4.50
N VAL A 330 9.91 -4.79 -5.72
CA VAL A 330 9.43 -5.91 -6.56
C VAL A 330 9.69 -7.27 -5.90
N SER A 331 10.73 -7.40 -5.07
CA SER A 331 11.06 -8.66 -4.40
C SER A 331 10.00 -9.12 -3.40
N TYR A 332 9.16 -8.19 -2.89
CA TYR A 332 8.04 -8.50 -1.99
C TYR A 332 6.78 -8.96 -2.72
N ILE A 333 6.79 -8.90 -4.06
CA ILE A 333 5.59 -9.16 -4.87
C ILE A 333 5.70 -10.55 -5.48
N SER A 334 4.88 -11.46 -5.00
CA SER A 334 4.70 -12.79 -5.61
C SER A 334 3.38 -13.41 -5.15
N PRO A 335 2.84 -14.40 -5.91
CA PRO A 335 1.66 -15.16 -5.45
C PRO A 335 1.88 -15.87 -4.10
N GLU A 336 3.13 -16.22 -3.79
CA GLU A 336 3.50 -16.94 -2.58
C GLU A 336 3.89 -16.04 -1.41
N GLU A 337 3.93 -14.70 -1.61
CA GLU A 337 4.32 -13.71 -0.60
C GLU A 337 3.24 -12.64 -0.46
N CYS A 338 3.40 -11.47 -1.08
CA CYS A 338 2.35 -10.46 -1.15
C CYS A 338 1.85 -10.35 -2.59
N GLN A 339 0.56 -10.58 -2.81
CA GLN A 339 -0.04 -10.55 -4.15
C GLN A 339 -0.18 -9.14 -4.70
N ILE A 340 -0.28 -8.15 -3.81
CA ILE A 340 -0.36 -6.75 -4.20
C ILE A 340 0.63 -5.90 -3.39
N SER A 341 1.11 -4.82 -3.99
CA SER A 341 2.03 -3.87 -3.34
C SER A 341 1.74 -2.44 -3.76
N TYR A 342 2.00 -1.50 -2.88
CA TYR A 342 2.07 -0.09 -3.28
C TYR A 342 3.12 0.13 -4.37
N ASN A 343 2.86 1.11 -5.25
CA ASN A 343 3.80 1.58 -6.26
C ASN A 343 4.34 2.99 -5.89
N PRO A 344 5.27 3.09 -4.93
CA PRO A 344 5.77 4.39 -4.48
C PRO A 344 6.60 5.10 -5.57
N LEU A 345 7.24 4.34 -6.46
CA LEU A 345 8.00 4.90 -7.56
C LEU A 345 7.12 5.68 -8.54
N GLN A 346 6.02 5.09 -9.00
CA GLN A 346 5.08 5.79 -9.88
C GLN A 346 4.46 7.01 -9.20
N MET A 347 4.11 6.90 -7.93
CA MET A 347 3.60 8.03 -7.14
C MET A 347 4.61 9.18 -7.12
N ALA A 348 5.86 8.93 -6.72
CA ALA A 348 6.91 9.94 -6.65
C ALA A 348 7.21 10.56 -8.01
N LEU A 349 7.32 9.74 -9.06
CA LEU A 349 7.63 10.21 -10.42
C LEU A 349 6.46 10.93 -11.11
N THR A 350 5.22 10.68 -10.72
CA THR A 350 4.09 11.50 -11.15
C THR A 350 4.23 12.94 -10.65
N TRP A 351 4.59 13.12 -9.38
CA TRP A 351 4.84 14.45 -8.81
C TRP A 351 6.12 15.07 -9.37
N GLU A 352 7.18 14.28 -9.56
CA GLU A 352 8.42 14.73 -10.19
C GLU A 352 8.16 15.31 -11.58
N ALA A 353 7.45 14.56 -12.43
CA ALA A 353 7.11 14.97 -13.79
C ALA A 353 6.28 16.26 -13.84
N LEU A 354 5.33 16.45 -12.90
CA LEU A 354 4.54 17.68 -12.79
C LEU A 354 5.37 18.90 -12.34
N ALA A 355 6.35 18.71 -11.45
CA ALA A 355 7.23 19.79 -10.99
C ALA A 355 8.21 20.23 -12.07
N THR A 356 8.83 19.27 -12.76
CA THR A 356 9.83 19.49 -13.79
C THR A 356 9.23 19.84 -15.16
N ARG A 357 7.98 19.48 -15.40
CA ARG A 357 7.31 19.49 -16.71
C ARG A 357 8.00 18.58 -17.74
N ASP A 358 8.64 17.54 -17.23
CA ASP A 358 9.42 16.55 -17.99
C ASP A 358 8.95 15.13 -17.57
N GLY A 359 8.46 14.35 -18.53
CA GLY A 359 7.95 13.01 -18.29
C GLY A 359 8.98 11.88 -18.47
N ARG A 360 10.22 12.21 -18.83
CA ARG A 360 11.21 11.18 -19.26
C ARG A 360 11.56 10.20 -18.14
N LEU A 361 11.70 10.66 -16.90
CA LEU A 361 12.04 9.77 -15.78
C LEU A 361 10.86 8.84 -15.43
N LEU A 362 9.62 9.34 -15.47
CA LEU A 362 8.42 8.52 -15.33
C LEU A 362 8.26 7.52 -16.49
N GLN A 363 8.51 7.96 -17.74
CA GLN A 363 8.48 7.11 -18.93
C GLN A 363 9.49 5.96 -18.80
N GLN A 364 10.73 6.25 -18.41
CA GLN A 364 11.77 5.25 -18.18
C GLN A 364 11.39 4.25 -17.07
N ALA A 365 10.77 4.72 -15.99
CA ALA A 365 10.33 3.84 -14.91
C ALA A 365 9.19 2.90 -15.36
N LEU A 366 8.24 3.37 -16.16
CA LEU A 366 7.19 2.53 -16.74
C LEU A 366 7.78 1.47 -17.70
N GLU A 367 8.85 1.80 -18.41
CA GLU A 367 9.53 0.88 -19.32
C GLU A 367 10.31 -0.22 -18.59
N ARG A 368 10.94 0.10 -17.48
CA ARG A 368 11.94 -0.78 -16.85
C ARG A 368 11.49 -1.43 -15.56
N ARG A 369 10.62 -0.74 -14.80
CA ARG A 369 10.29 -1.10 -13.41
C ARG A 369 8.82 -1.38 -13.17
N HIS A 370 7.99 -1.31 -14.22
CA HIS A 370 6.56 -1.58 -14.10
C HIS A 370 6.24 -3.08 -14.05
N ALA A 371 7.05 -3.89 -14.74
CA ALA A 371 6.82 -5.34 -14.84
C ALA A 371 6.83 -6.01 -13.46
N GLN A 372 5.94 -6.97 -13.26
CA GLN A 372 5.77 -7.73 -12.04
C GLN A 372 5.39 -9.18 -12.34
N PRO A 373 5.52 -10.12 -11.38
CA PRO A 373 5.13 -11.50 -11.58
C PRO A 373 3.64 -11.65 -11.95
N GLU A 374 3.31 -12.67 -12.73
CA GLU A 374 1.93 -13.04 -13.04
C GLU A 374 1.15 -13.37 -11.76
N GLY A 375 -0.14 -13.01 -11.68
CA GLY A 375 -0.99 -13.20 -10.51
C GLY A 375 -0.66 -12.22 -9.37
N THR A 376 -0.10 -11.06 -9.70
CA THR A 376 0.17 -9.97 -8.75
C THR A 376 -0.25 -8.63 -9.32
N ALA A 377 -0.40 -7.60 -8.48
CA ALA A 377 -0.81 -6.29 -8.95
C ALA A 377 -0.16 -5.15 -8.15
N TRP A 378 0.17 -4.06 -8.85
CA TRP A 378 0.47 -2.78 -8.23
C TRP A 378 -0.81 -2.13 -7.66
N VAL A 379 -0.68 -1.48 -6.52
CA VAL A 379 -1.63 -0.48 -6.03
C VAL A 379 -1.08 0.89 -6.40
N ASN A 380 -1.65 1.50 -7.45
CA ASN A 380 -1.21 2.78 -7.99
C ASN A 380 -1.99 3.92 -7.34
N TYR A 381 -1.28 4.92 -6.84
CA TYR A 381 -1.88 6.00 -6.07
C TYR A 381 -1.16 7.34 -6.32
N VAL A 382 -1.84 8.43 -6.04
CA VAL A 382 -1.27 9.78 -6.15
C VAL A 382 -0.66 10.22 -4.82
N ARG A 383 -1.29 9.87 -3.72
CA ARG A 383 -0.80 10.01 -2.35
C ARG A 383 -1.44 8.97 -1.43
N SER A 384 -0.85 8.78 -0.27
CA SER A 384 -1.43 8.02 0.84
C SER A 384 -1.59 8.91 2.08
N HIS A 385 -1.63 8.31 3.25
CA HIS A 385 -1.54 8.99 4.55
C HIS A 385 -0.10 9.32 4.94
N ASP A 386 0.88 8.68 4.27
CA ASP A 386 2.31 8.90 4.47
C ASP A 386 2.82 10.05 3.62
N ASP A 387 4.03 10.49 3.94
CA ASP A 387 4.75 11.49 3.18
C ASP A 387 5.12 10.99 1.77
N ILE A 388 5.39 11.94 0.89
CA ILE A 388 5.94 11.69 -0.43
C ILE A 388 7.46 11.69 -0.31
N GLY A 389 8.05 10.49 -0.39
CA GLY A 389 9.47 10.27 -0.52
C GLY A 389 9.87 10.15 -1.99
N TRP A 390 11.03 10.69 -2.34
CA TRP A 390 11.54 10.66 -3.73
C TRP A 390 12.31 9.36 -3.96
N THR A 391 11.59 8.27 -4.18
CA THR A 391 12.09 6.89 -4.20
C THR A 391 12.69 6.45 -5.54
N PHE A 392 12.94 7.35 -6.49
CA PHE A 392 13.63 7.00 -7.73
C PHE A 392 15.11 6.65 -7.48
N ALA A 393 15.64 5.73 -8.27
CA ALA A 393 17.03 5.30 -8.20
C ALA A 393 17.97 6.35 -8.83
N ASP A 394 19.12 6.59 -8.19
CA ASP A 394 20.11 7.56 -8.70
C ASP A 394 20.69 7.15 -10.05
N GLU A 395 20.85 5.84 -10.31
CA GLU A 395 21.31 5.30 -11.57
C GLU A 395 20.33 5.57 -12.71
N ASP A 396 19.01 5.46 -12.47
CA ASP A 396 17.99 5.78 -13.47
C ASP A 396 17.99 7.27 -13.81
N ALA A 397 18.10 8.13 -12.80
CA ALA A 397 18.20 9.58 -12.98
C ALA A 397 19.48 9.96 -13.74
N ALA A 398 20.63 9.34 -13.42
CA ALA A 398 21.92 9.62 -14.03
C ALA A 398 21.94 9.31 -15.53
N GLU A 399 21.22 8.28 -16.01
CA GLU A 399 21.10 7.98 -17.44
C GLU A 399 20.43 9.12 -18.24
N LEU A 400 19.58 9.89 -17.59
CA LEU A 400 18.93 11.08 -18.16
C LEU A 400 19.72 12.38 -17.90
N GLY A 401 20.90 12.27 -17.28
CA GLY A 401 21.74 13.42 -16.93
C GLY A 401 21.24 14.18 -15.70
N ILE A 402 20.44 13.54 -14.85
CA ILE A 402 19.88 14.12 -13.64
C ILE A 402 20.73 13.69 -12.44
N GLU A 403 21.21 14.65 -11.65
CA GLU A 403 21.91 14.37 -10.38
C GLU A 403 20.89 14.16 -9.27
N GLY A 404 20.79 12.95 -8.71
CA GLY A 404 19.69 12.54 -7.82
C GLY A 404 19.54 13.42 -6.58
N TYR A 405 20.61 13.72 -5.82
CA TYR A 405 20.50 14.52 -4.61
C TYR A 405 20.06 15.99 -4.86
N PRO A 406 20.70 16.77 -5.76
CA PRO A 406 20.20 18.12 -6.10
C PRO A 406 18.77 18.11 -6.62
N HIS A 407 18.39 17.07 -7.37
CA HIS A 407 17.06 16.93 -7.92
C HIS A 407 16.01 16.71 -6.82
N ARG A 408 16.27 15.81 -5.85
CA ARG A 408 15.40 15.61 -4.69
C ARG A 408 15.25 16.90 -3.86
N ARG A 409 16.33 17.67 -3.68
CA ARG A 409 16.25 18.97 -3.01
C ARG A 409 15.38 19.95 -3.76
N PHE A 410 15.53 20.03 -5.09
CA PHE A 410 14.65 20.86 -5.92
C PHE A 410 13.18 20.47 -5.73
N LEU A 411 12.85 19.18 -5.74
CA LEU A 411 11.48 18.70 -5.56
C LEU A 411 10.94 19.05 -4.17
N ASN A 412 11.75 18.93 -3.12
CA ASN A 412 11.37 19.38 -1.78
C ASN A 412 11.03 20.88 -1.77
N ASP A 413 11.94 21.72 -2.26
CA ASP A 413 11.74 23.17 -2.28
C ASP A 413 10.55 23.56 -3.17
N PHE A 414 10.34 22.86 -4.27
CA PHE A 414 9.21 23.09 -5.16
C PHE A 414 7.89 22.81 -4.44
N TYR A 415 7.72 21.61 -3.87
CA TYR A 415 6.44 21.21 -3.28
C TYR A 415 6.12 21.89 -1.96
N VAL A 416 7.10 22.41 -1.22
CA VAL A 416 6.84 23.21 -0.01
C VAL A 416 6.72 24.71 -0.29
N GLY A 417 6.70 25.12 -1.56
CA GLY A 417 6.47 26.51 -1.95
C GLY A 417 7.69 27.42 -1.84
N ARG A 418 8.91 26.88 -1.75
CA ARG A 418 10.16 27.65 -1.64
C ARG A 418 10.81 27.95 -3.00
N ALA A 419 10.59 27.09 -4.01
CA ALA A 419 11.17 27.27 -5.34
C ALA A 419 10.42 28.36 -6.15
N GLU A 420 11.15 29.09 -7.00
CA GLU A 420 10.56 30.03 -7.95
C GLU A 420 9.67 29.28 -8.96
N GLY A 421 8.49 29.82 -9.26
CA GLY A 421 7.55 29.24 -10.21
C GLY A 421 6.78 28.02 -9.69
N THR A 422 6.86 27.73 -8.38
CA THR A 422 6.03 26.68 -7.78
C THR A 422 4.56 27.06 -7.71
N PHE A 423 3.71 26.09 -8.00
CA PHE A 423 2.27 26.16 -7.75
C PHE A 423 1.85 25.47 -6.44
N ALA A 424 2.73 24.69 -5.83
CA ALA A 424 2.40 23.79 -4.72
C ALA A 424 2.33 24.49 -3.35
N ARG A 425 1.58 23.88 -2.43
CA ARG A 425 1.43 24.30 -1.02
C ARG A 425 1.56 23.09 -0.09
N GLY A 426 2.68 22.39 -0.15
CA GLY A 426 2.99 21.30 0.78
C GLY A 426 3.70 21.79 2.05
N VAL A 427 3.96 20.84 2.95
CA VAL A 427 4.70 21.04 4.20
C VAL A 427 5.86 20.05 4.24
N PRO A 428 7.07 20.44 4.70
CA PRO A 428 8.18 19.51 4.84
C PRO A 428 7.92 18.52 5.99
N PHE A 429 8.40 17.29 5.82
CA PHE A 429 8.39 16.25 6.84
C PHE A 429 9.80 15.73 7.05
N GLN A 430 10.24 15.61 8.32
CA GLN A 430 11.59 15.17 8.71
C GLN A 430 12.70 15.93 7.96
N GLU A 431 12.59 17.26 7.93
CA GLU A 431 13.58 18.12 7.27
C GLU A 431 14.89 18.16 8.08
N ASN A 432 15.97 17.64 7.50
CA ASN A 432 17.29 17.71 8.11
C ASN A 432 17.91 19.10 7.87
N PRO A 433 18.08 19.94 8.92
CA PRO A 433 18.56 21.31 8.75
C PRO A 433 20.01 21.39 8.27
N ARG A 434 20.79 20.31 8.39
CA ARG A 434 22.21 20.27 7.96
C ARG A 434 22.36 19.91 6.49
N THR A 435 21.54 18.97 5.99
CA THR A 435 21.63 18.50 4.61
C THR A 435 20.57 19.17 3.73
N GLY A 436 19.44 19.63 4.29
CA GLY A 436 18.26 20.07 3.57
C GLY A 436 17.49 18.93 2.91
N ASP A 437 17.81 17.69 3.30
CA ASP A 437 16.99 16.54 2.90
C ASP A 437 15.66 16.57 3.64
N ALA A 438 14.58 16.21 2.96
CA ALA A 438 13.24 16.22 3.50
C ALA A 438 12.34 15.30 2.67
N ARG A 439 11.16 15.04 3.20
CA ARG A 439 10.03 14.47 2.48
C ARG A 439 8.90 15.50 2.47
N VAL A 440 7.88 15.29 1.66
CA VAL A 440 6.82 16.28 1.46
C VAL A 440 5.47 15.72 1.88
N THR A 441 4.66 16.55 2.53
CA THR A 441 3.27 16.26 2.87
C THR A 441 2.34 17.31 2.29
N GLY A 442 1.17 16.90 1.83
CA GLY A 442 0.14 17.76 1.29
C GLY A 442 -0.98 16.98 0.63
N THR A 443 -2.18 17.54 0.59
CA THR A 443 -3.27 16.97 -0.19
C THR A 443 -3.01 17.12 -1.68
N THR A 444 -3.58 16.24 -2.50
CA THR A 444 -3.41 16.31 -3.96
C THR A 444 -3.79 17.69 -4.51
N ALA A 445 -4.87 18.28 -4.04
CA ALA A 445 -5.33 19.59 -4.49
C ALA A 445 -4.35 20.74 -4.12
N SER A 446 -3.76 20.68 -2.92
CA SER A 446 -2.79 21.66 -2.46
C SER A 446 -1.45 21.54 -3.19
N LEU A 447 -0.99 20.31 -3.40
CA LEU A 447 0.25 20.03 -4.14
C LEU A 447 0.11 20.33 -5.65
N ALA A 448 -1.06 20.12 -6.22
CA ALA A 448 -1.34 20.42 -7.63
C ALA A 448 -1.61 21.89 -7.94
N GLY A 449 -1.76 22.76 -6.92
CA GLY A 449 -1.89 24.19 -7.07
C GLY A 449 -3.30 24.76 -6.94
N ILE A 450 -4.33 23.97 -6.65
CA ILE A 450 -5.69 24.50 -6.42
C ILE A 450 -5.68 25.47 -5.25
N GLU A 451 -5.00 25.15 -4.15
CA GLU A 451 -4.88 26.03 -2.98
C GLU A 451 -4.17 27.36 -3.31
N ALA A 452 -3.21 27.33 -4.23
CA ALA A 452 -2.52 28.53 -4.68
C ALA A 452 -3.34 29.38 -5.66
N GLY A 453 -4.50 28.90 -6.11
CA GLY A 453 -5.31 29.53 -7.16
C GLY A 453 -4.69 29.43 -8.55
N ASP A 454 -3.81 28.45 -8.78
CA ASP A 454 -3.19 28.21 -10.08
C ASP A 454 -4.20 27.63 -11.07
N ALA A 455 -4.25 28.20 -12.28
CA ALA A 455 -5.25 27.84 -13.29
C ALA A 455 -5.12 26.39 -13.79
N GLY A 456 -3.94 25.78 -13.73
CA GLY A 456 -3.70 24.39 -14.11
C GLY A 456 -3.93 23.39 -12.97
N GLY A 457 -4.29 23.83 -11.75
CA GLY A 457 -4.38 22.99 -10.57
C GLY A 457 -5.35 21.82 -10.72
N GLU A 458 -6.56 22.06 -11.23
CA GLU A 458 -7.56 21.02 -11.45
C GLU A 458 -7.12 20.02 -12.53
N ASP A 459 -6.47 20.49 -13.59
CA ASP A 459 -5.99 19.64 -14.69
C ASP A 459 -4.87 18.71 -14.18
N ARG A 460 -3.96 19.21 -13.31
CA ARG A 460 -2.92 18.40 -12.70
C ARG A 460 -3.48 17.34 -11.75
N VAL A 461 -4.52 17.65 -10.96
CA VAL A 461 -5.22 16.64 -10.14
C VAL A 461 -5.78 15.53 -11.01
N VAL A 462 -6.47 15.90 -12.09
CA VAL A 462 -7.07 14.91 -13.00
C VAL A 462 -6.02 14.10 -13.73
N LEU A 463 -4.93 14.72 -14.21
CA LEU A 463 -3.83 14.02 -14.88
C LEU A 463 -3.15 13.00 -13.97
N ALA A 464 -2.82 13.39 -12.73
CA ALA A 464 -2.18 12.50 -11.76
C ALA A 464 -3.03 11.25 -11.50
N HIS A 465 -4.34 11.44 -11.28
CA HIS A 465 -5.25 10.31 -11.09
C HIS A 465 -5.47 9.51 -12.39
N ALA A 466 -5.47 10.15 -13.55
CA ALA A 466 -5.59 9.45 -14.83
C ALA A 466 -4.42 8.50 -15.08
N LEU A 467 -3.20 8.87 -14.69
CA LEU A 467 -2.04 7.97 -14.72
C LEU A 467 -2.25 6.79 -13.76
N ALA A 468 -2.64 7.03 -12.51
CA ALA A 468 -2.90 5.95 -11.56
C ALA A 468 -4.03 5.02 -12.01
N LEU A 469 -5.07 5.55 -12.68
CA LEU A 469 -6.21 4.79 -13.21
C LEU A 469 -5.88 3.97 -14.46
N SER A 470 -4.80 4.28 -15.19
CA SER A 470 -4.55 3.68 -16.50
C SER A 470 -3.33 2.75 -16.58
N THR A 471 -2.40 2.78 -15.63
CA THR A 471 -1.16 1.99 -15.67
C THR A 471 -1.35 0.50 -15.33
N GLY A 472 -2.55 0.06 -14.98
CA GLY A 472 -2.83 -1.32 -14.57
C GLY A 472 -2.96 -1.48 -13.06
N GLY A 473 -3.18 -2.71 -12.58
CA GLY A 473 -3.37 -2.98 -11.16
C GLY A 473 -4.57 -2.28 -10.54
N ILE A 474 -4.47 -1.98 -9.25
CA ILE A 474 -5.55 -1.39 -8.45
C ILE A 474 -5.27 0.10 -8.23
N PRO A 475 -6.02 1.02 -8.87
CA PRO A 475 -5.94 2.44 -8.52
C PRO A 475 -6.50 2.68 -7.13
N LEU A 476 -5.84 3.56 -6.36
CA LEU A 476 -6.23 3.90 -4.99
C LEU A 476 -6.40 5.42 -4.85
N LEU A 477 -7.57 5.83 -4.40
CA LEU A 477 -7.90 7.22 -4.06
C LEU A 477 -7.79 7.43 -2.55
N TYR A 478 -7.08 8.46 -2.12
CA TYR A 478 -7.26 8.96 -0.75
C TYR A 478 -8.56 9.77 -0.72
N LEU A 479 -9.56 9.27 0.03
CA LEU A 479 -10.90 9.86 0.02
C LEU A 479 -10.88 11.31 0.50
N GLY A 480 -11.42 12.19 -0.32
CA GLY A 480 -11.33 13.65 -0.25
C GLY A 480 -10.61 14.26 -1.46
N ASP A 481 -9.68 13.54 -2.09
CA ASP A 481 -9.00 14.04 -3.29
C ASP A 481 -9.96 14.21 -4.46
N GLU A 482 -10.98 13.36 -4.55
CA GLU A 482 -12.03 13.43 -5.58
C GLU A 482 -12.93 14.66 -5.48
N VAL A 483 -12.93 15.33 -4.33
CA VAL A 483 -13.63 16.60 -4.11
C VAL A 483 -12.66 17.77 -3.88
N ALA A 484 -11.43 17.63 -4.35
CA ALA A 484 -10.38 18.65 -4.29
C ALA A 484 -10.12 19.18 -2.87
N GLN A 485 -10.08 18.28 -1.87
CA GLN A 485 -9.84 18.65 -0.49
C GLN A 485 -8.47 19.30 -0.30
N LEU A 486 -8.43 20.45 0.37
CA LEU A 486 -7.21 21.21 0.65
C LEU A 486 -6.55 20.74 1.96
N ASN A 487 -5.33 21.21 2.19
CA ASN A 487 -4.56 21.02 3.41
C ASN A 487 -5.31 21.50 4.66
N ASP A 488 -5.16 20.75 5.75
CA ASP A 488 -5.65 21.14 7.08
C ASP A 488 -4.50 21.66 7.95
N TYR A 489 -4.27 22.95 7.92
CA TYR A 489 -3.25 23.59 8.76
C TYR A 489 -3.64 23.68 10.24
N GLY A 490 -4.91 23.41 10.57
CA GLY A 490 -5.41 23.37 11.95
C GLY A 490 -4.81 22.22 12.78
N TYR A 491 -4.13 21.25 12.15
CA TYR A 491 -3.40 20.21 12.88
C TYR A 491 -2.38 20.79 13.88
N ARG A 492 -1.81 21.96 13.60
CA ARG A 492 -0.83 22.64 14.46
C ARG A 492 -1.40 23.08 15.80
N ASP A 493 -2.72 23.25 15.88
CA ASP A 493 -3.43 23.67 17.08
C ASP A 493 -3.99 22.48 17.88
N ARG A 494 -3.85 21.25 17.36
CA ARG A 494 -4.27 20.01 18.01
C ARG A 494 -3.04 19.34 18.65
N ALA A 495 -3.05 19.25 19.98
CA ALA A 495 -1.88 18.82 20.77
C ALA A 495 -1.30 17.46 20.33
N ASP A 496 -2.16 16.51 19.94
CA ASP A 496 -1.76 15.15 19.55
C ASP A 496 -1.29 15.06 18.08
N GLU A 497 -1.40 16.14 17.30
CA GLU A 497 -1.07 16.19 15.88
C GLU A 497 0.04 17.19 15.55
N ALA A 498 0.20 18.23 16.37
CA ALA A 498 1.08 19.35 16.09
C ALA A 498 2.56 18.98 15.84
N GLY A 499 3.01 17.86 16.39
CA GLY A 499 4.37 17.34 16.22
C GLY A 499 4.62 16.62 14.89
N ASP A 500 3.57 16.21 14.17
CA ASP A 500 3.69 15.43 12.94
C ASP A 500 3.01 16.14 11.76
N SER A 501 3.82 16.66 10.84
CA SER A 501 3.31 17.42 9.69
C SER A 501 2.50 16.58 8.69
N ARG A 502 2.49 15.24 8.78
CA ARG A 502 1.62 14.37 7.97
C ARG A 502 0.13 14.65 8.22
N TRP A 503 -0.22 15.18 9.39
CA TRP A 503 -1.61 15.55 9.68
C TRP A 503 -2.15 16.68 8.79
N VAL A 504 -1.30 17.46 8.13
CA VAL A 504 -1.73 18.46 7.15
C VAL A 504 -2.56 17.87 6.01
N HIS A 505 -2.23 16.64 5.60
CA HIS A 505 -2.92 15.95 4.50
C HIS A 505 -3.81 14.78 4.95
N ARG A 506 -4.10 14.71 6.24
CA ARG A 506 -5.09 13.81 6.85
C ARG A 506 -6.28 14.61 7.40
N PRO A 507 -6.88 15.52 6.58
CA PRO A 507 -7.93 16.42 7.05
C PRO A 507 -9.21 15.66 7.40
N PHE A 508 -10.07 16.29 8.17
CA PHE A 508 -11.43 15.80 8.35
C PHE A 508 -12.20 15.89 7.02
N ARG A 509 -13.16 14.98 6.84
CA ARG A 509 -14.01 14.94 5.65
C ARG A 509 -14.63 16.32 5.38
N PRO A 510 -14.46 16.89 4.17
CA PRO A 510 -14.96 18.22 3.85
C PRO A 510 -16.44 18.13 3.47
N GLU A 511 -17.35 18.25 4.44
CA GLU A 511 -18.79 18.12 4.22
C GLU A 511 -19.30 19.02 3.09
N GLN A 512 -18.81 20.27 3.02
CA GLN A 512 -19.16 21.20 1.95
C GLN A 512 -18.64 20.71 0.59
N GLY A 513 -17.40 20.19 0.50
CA GLY A 513 -16.84 19.63 -0.73
C GLY A 513 -17.69 18.48 -1.28
N TYR A 514 -18.11 17.58 -0.40
CA TYR A 514 -19.02 16.49 -0.78
C TYR A 514 -20.43 16.97 -1.17
N ALA A 515 -20.94 18.00 -0.52
CA ALA A 515 -22.21 18.62 -0.93
C ALA A 515 -22.09 19.28 -2.31
N ASP A 516 -20.97 19.95 -2.58
CA ASP A 516 -20.71 20.68 -3.83
C ASP A 516 -20.25 19.79 -5.00
N ARG A 517 -20.05 18.47 -4.80
CA ARG A 517 -19.52 17.55 -5.82
C ARG A 517 -20.30 17.52 -7.14
N THR A 518 -21.53 17.99 -7.13
CA THR A 518 -22.38 18.10 -8.35
C THR A 518 -22.48 19.53 -8.88
N ASP A 519 -21.84 20.52 -8.23
CA ASP A 519 -21.87 21.93 -8.67
C ASP A 519 -20.63 22.24 -9.52
N ALA A 520 -20.81 22.34 -10.84
CA ALA A 520 -19.75 22.67 -11.78
C ALA A 520 -19.12 24.08 -11.56
N ALA A 521 -19.74 24.94 -10.76
CA ALA A 521 -19.16 26.25 -10.42
C ALA A 521 -18.00 26.11 -9.42
N THR A 522 -17.91 25.02 -8.65
CA THR A 522 -16.89 24.77 -7.64
C THR A 522 -15.75 23.90 -8.16
N PRO A 523 -14.51 24.04 -7.62
CA PRO A 523 -13.42 23.09 -7.90
C PRO A 523 -13.80 21.65 -7.55
N ALA A 524 -14.48 21.44 -6.41
CA ALA A 524 -14.95 20.12 -5.97
C ALA A 524 -15.83 19.47 -7.04
N GLY A 525 -16.82 20.17 -7.55
CA GLY A 525 -17.72 19.62 -8.57
C GLY A 525 -17.04 19.36 -9.91
N ARG A 526 -16.13 20.24 -10.36
CA ARG A 526 -15.39 20.04 -11.62
C ARG A 526 -14.41 18.86 -11.54
N VAL A 527 -13.66 18.74 -10.44
CA VAL A 527 -12.74 17.61 -10.22
C VAL A 527 -13.52 16.32 -10.08
N PHE A 528 -14.58 16.30 -9.27
CA PHE A 528 -15.41 15.12 -9.07
C PHE A 528 -16.03 14.59 -10.38
N ALA A 529 -16.58 15.48 -11.21
CA ALA A 529 -17.17 15.11 -12.48
C ALA A 529 -16.14 14.46 -13.43
N ARG A 530 -14.94 15.04 -13.50
CA ARG A 530 -13.87 14.55 -14.38
C ARG A 530 -13.28 13.21 -13.88
N LEU A 531 -13.05 13.07 -12.59
CA LEU A 531 -12.55 11.81 -12.01
C LEU A 531 -13.62 10.71 -12.12
N SER A 532 -14.88 11.01 -11.82
CA SER A 532 -15.98 10.06 -11.99
C SER A 532 -16.08 9.58 -13.45
N ARG A 533 -15.87 10.47 -14.43
CA ARG A 533 -15.84 10.10 -15.85
C ARG A 533 -14.69 9.15 -16.17
N LEU A 534 -13.47 9.41 -15.68
CA LEU A 534 -12.33 8.52 -15.86
C LEU A 534 -12.57 7.15 -15.22
N ILE A 535 -13.13 7.12 -14.01
CA ILE A 535 -13.49 5.89 -13.30
C ILE A 535 -14.53 5.07 -14.10
N GLU A 536 -15.58 5.73 -14.61
CA GLU A 536 -16.60 5.09 -15.44
C GLU A 536 -16.00 4.48 -16.71
N VAL A 537 -15.15 5.25 -17.41
CA VAL A 537 -14.47 4.79 -18.63
C VAL A 537 -13.59 3.59 -18.31
N ARG A 538 -12.76 3.67 -17.27
CA ARG A 538 -11.89 2.56 -16.87
C ARG A 538 -12.70 1.29 -16.61
N ARG A 539 -13.76 1.38 -15.81
CA ARG A 539 -14.60 0.25 -15.41
C ARG A 539 -15.37 -0.41 -16.56
N SER A 540 -15.46 0.25 -17.71
CA SER A 540 -16.11 -0.26 -18.92
C SER A 540 -15.13 -0.58 -20.05
N THR A 541 -13.82 -0.58 -19.75
CA THR A 541 -12.75 -0.73 -20.75
C THR A 541 -11.85 -1.91 -20.37
N PRO A 542 -12.10 -3.12 -20.91
CA PRO A 542 -11.36 -4.33 -20.56
C PRO A 542 -9.84 -4.24 -20.78
N GLU A 543 -9.38 -3.33 -21.64
CA GLU A 543 -7.97 -3.06 -21.87
C GLU A 543 -7.24 -2.52 -20.62
N PHE A 544 -7.95 -2.05 -19.61
CA PHE A 544 -7.38 -1.62 -18.33
C PHE A 544 -7.27 -2.73 -17.29
N ALA A 545 -7.76 -3.94 -17.58
CA ALA A 545 -7.53 -5.11 -16.73
C ALA A 545 -6.07 -5.57 -16.79
N GLY A 546 -5.62 -6.24 -15.72
CA GLY A 546 -4.25 -6.77 -15.63
C GLY A 546 -3.19 -5.68 -15.55
N ASN A 547 -1.94 -6.09 -15.79
CA ASN A 547 -0.76 -5.23 -15.57
C ASN A 547 0.06 -4.99 -16.83
N GLU A 548 -0.28 -5.59 -17.96
CA GLU A 548 0.52 -5.45 -19.19
C GLU A 548 0.50 -4.00 -19.68
N LEU A 549 1.70 -3.45 -19.92
CA LEU A 549 1.91 -2.11 -20.41
C LEU A 549 3.01 -2.14 -21.46
N ILE A 550 2.74 -1.55 -22.63
CA ILE A 550 3.73 -1.43 -23.70
C ILE A 550 4.09 0.05 -23.83
N PRO A 551 5.35 0.44 -23.59
CA PRO A 551 5.78 1.83 -23.73
C PRO A 551 5.50 2.38 -25.12
N PHE A 552 5.10 3.66 -25.18
CA PHE A 552 4.88 4.40 -26.42
C PHE A 552 5.64 5.72 -26.37
N ASP A 553 6.63 5.86 -27.22
CA ASP A 553 7.41 7.11 -27.35
C ASP A 553 6.63 8.14 -28.16
N ALA A 554 6.15 9.17 -27.49
CA ALA A 554 5.49 10.32 -28.11
C ALA A 554 6.46 11.29 -28.80
N HIS A 555 7.79 11.11 -28.66
CA HIS A 555 8.86 11.99 -29.12
C HIS A 555 8.77 13.43 -28.58
N HIS A 556 8.25 13.58 -27.37
CA HIS A 556 8.14 14.85 -26.66
C HIS A 556 8.41 14.63 -25.17
N ASP A 557 9.43 15.26 -24.63
CA ASP A 557 9.86 15.12 -23.24
C ASP A 557 8.72 15.29 -22.20
N PRO A 558 7.76 16.24 -22.35
CA PRO A 558 6.66 16.38 -21.40
C PRO A 558 5.52 15.36 -21.57
N VAL A 559 5.61 14.41 -22.52
CA VAL A 559 4.52 13.46 -22.79
C VAL A 559 4.89 12.06 -22.36
N VAL A 560 4.19 11.54 -21.37
CA VAL A 560 4.24 10.12 -20.97
C VAL A 560 3.27 9.34 -21.83
N GLY A 561 3.72 8.24 -22.45
CA GLY A 561 2.91 7.44 -23.36
C GLY A 561 3.06 5.94 -23.17
N PHE A 562 1.96 5.20 -23.24
CA PHE A 562 1.94 3.74 -23.24
C PHE A 562 0.65 3.18 -23.85
N LEU A 563 0.73 1.92 -24.29
CA LEU A 563 -0.41 1.14 -24.74
C LEU A 563 -0.82 0.14 -23.65
N ARG A 564 -2.11 0.01 -23.47
CA ARG A 564 -2.74 -1.05 -22.69
C ARG A 564 -3.34 -2.07 -23.66
N PRO A 565 -2.71 -3.23 -23.85
CA PRO A 565 -3.25 -4.29 -24.70
C PRO A 565 -4.57 -4.83 -24.13
N GLY A 566 -5.46 -5.21 -25.01
CA GLY A 566 -6.77 -5.73 -24.65
C GLY A 566 -7.22 -6.90 -25.51
N PRO A 567 -8.43 -7.41 -25.28
CA PRO A 567 -8.96 -8.54 -26.00
C PRO A 567 -9.13 -8.24 -27.49
N ALA A 568 -9.04 -9.29 -28.32
CA ALA A 568 -9.26 -9.25 -29.77
C ALA A 568 -8.33 -8.27 -30.56
N GLY A 569 -7.15 -7.95 -30.00
CA GLY A 569 -6.17 -7.08 -30.66
C GLY A 569 -6.48 -5.59 -30.59
N SER A 570 -7.45 -5.18 -29.77
CA SER A 570 -7.63 -3.77 -29.41
C SER A 570 -6.57 -3.35 -28.39
N SER A 571 -6.24 -2.05 -28.37
CA SER A 571 -5.39 -1.46 -27.34
C SER A 571 -5.91 -0.08 -26.98
N VAL A 572 -5.64 0.38 -25.76
CA VAL A 572 -5.83 1.77 -25.38
C VAL A 572 -4.47 2.47 -25.35
N LEU A 573 -4.30 3.47 -26.23
CA LEU A 573 -3.18 4.40 -26.16
C LEU A 573 -3.50 5.44 -25.08
N VAL A 574 -2.68 5.47 -24.04
CA VAL A 574 -2.69 6.49 -23.00
C VAL A 574 -1.60 7.49 -23.30
N LEU A 575 -1.93 8.79 -23.30
CA LEU A 575 -0.98 9.89 -23.41
C LEU A 575 -1.30 10.91 -22.31
N ALA A 576 -0.28 11.34 -21.58
CA ALA A 576 -0.39 12.36 -20.54
C ALA A 576 0.67 13.45 -20.76
N ASN A 577 0.23 14.67 -21.00
CA ASN A 577 1.12 15.84 -21.15
C ASN A 577 1.32 16.50 -19.78
N VAL A 578 2.45 16.25 -19.12
CA VAL A 578 2.80 16.86 -17.83
C VAL A 578 3.27 18.32 -17.94
N GLY A 579 3.49 18.80 -19.17
CA GLY A 579 3.93 20.15 -19.48
C GLY A 579 2.81 21.20 -19.37
N ASP A 580 3.19 22.45 -19.25
CA ASP A 580 2.31 23.62 -19.14
C ASP A 580 1.94 24.26 -20.50
N HIS A 581 2.29 23.60 -21.60
CA HIS A 581 1.96 24.00 -22.97
C HIS A 581 1.34 22.85 -23.75
N ALA A 582 0.55 23.19 -24.78
CA ALA A 582 0.00 22.19 -25.66
C ALA A 582 1.09 21.53 -26.53
N VAL A 583 1.02 20.22 -26.72
CA VAL A 583 1.94 19.41 -27.51
C VAL A 583 1.21 18.77 -28.69
N HIS A 584 1.79 18.84 -29.90
CA HIS A 584 1.22 18.21 -31.08
C HIS A 584 1.89 16.87 -31.37
N ILE A 585 1.18 15.78 -31.15
CA ILE A 585 1.61 14.43 -31.52
C ILE A 585 1.45 14.28 -33.04
N THR A 586 2.57 14.07 -33.74
CA THR A 586 2.58 14.10 -35.19
C THR A 586 1.95 12.87 -35.82
N PRO A 587 1.47 12.96 -37.09
CA PRO A 587 1.01 11.77 -37.81
C PRO A 587 2.09 10.68 -37.97
N LEU A 588 3.37 11.07 -38.00
CA LEU A 588 4.47 10.12 -38.07
C LEU A 588 4.62 9.32 -36.80
N THR A 589 4.54 9.96 -35.64
CA THR A 589 4.54 9.32 -34.33
C THR A 589 3.40 8.28 -34.21
N LEU A 590 2.21 8.59 -34.73
CA LEU A 590 1.04 7.73 -34.71
C LEU A 590 0.96 6.73 -35.88
N SER A 591 1.99 6.64 -36.72
CA SER A 591 1.94 5.87 -37.99
C SER A 591 1.81 4.35 -37.81
N GLY A 592 2.23 3.80 -36.69
CA GLY A 592 2.05 2.39 -36.31
C GLY A 592 0.60 2.02 -35.92
N LEU A 593 -0.29 3.02 -35.78
CA LEU A 593 -1.68 2.84 -35.38
C LEU A 593 -2.62 2.95 -36.59
N ALA A 594 -3.78 2.32 -36.49
CA ALA A 594 -4.85 2.52 -37.45
C ALA A 594 -5.26 4.01 -37.51
N PRO A 595 -5.72 4.52 -38.66
CA PRO A 595 -6.00 5.94 -38.82
C PRO A 595 -7.22 6.43 -38.03
N ASP A 596 -8.11 5.52 -37.66
CA ASP A 596 -9.35 5.81 -36.93
C ASP A 596 -9.27 5.23 -35.54
N ALA A 597 -9.66 5.99 -34.54
CA ALA A 597 -9.63 5.64 -33.13
C ALA A 597 -10.90 6.13 -32.42
N VAL A 598 -11.11 5.70 -31.19
CA VAL A 598 -12.17 6.22 -30.31
C VAL A 598 -11.52 6.88 -29.11
N ASP A 599 -11.80 8.15 -28.91
CA ASP A 599 -11.52 8.84 -27.65
C ASP A 599 -12.49 8.33 -26.60
N LEU A 600 -12.00 7.57 -25.62
CA LEU A 600 -12.84 6.93 -24.61
C LEU A 600 -13.36 7.94 -23.57
N ILE A 601 -12.58 9.00 -23.30
CA ILE A 601 -12.97 10.04 -22.32
C ILE A 601 -14.11 10.85 -22.87
N GLU A 602 -14.01 11.30 -24.13
CA GLU A 602 -15.03 12.10 -24.81
C GLU A 602 -16.14 11.25 -25.45
N GLY A 603 -15.93 9.95 -25.63
CA GLY A 603 -16.86 9.06 -26.31
C GLY A 603 -16.96 9.32 -27.82
N ALA A 604 -15.96 9.91 -28.44
CA ALA A 604 -15.98 10.38 -29.81
C ALA A 604 -15.08 9.56 -30.76
N HIS A 605 -15.54 9.34 -32.01
CA HIS A 605 -14.67 8.83 -33.05
C HIS A 605 -13.71 9.94 -33.52
N ILE A 606 -12.43 9.62 -33.60
CA ILE A 606 -11.37 10.56 -33.98
C ILE A 606 -10.51 10.00 -35.10
N SER A 607 -9.93 10.89 -35.93
CA SER A 607 -8.91 10.51 -36.92
C SER A 607 -7.51 10.86 -36.39
N LEU A 608 -6.60 9.92 -36.51
CA LEU A 608 -5.18 10.10 -36.15
C LEU A 608 -4.32 10.62 -37.34
N ARG A 609 -4.90 10.68 -38.54
CA ARG A 609 -4.18 11.12 -39.76
C ARG A 609 -3.59 12.53 -39.68
N PRO A 610 -4.27 13.54 -39.13
CA PRO A 610 -3.73 14.89 -39.03
C PRO A 610 -2.78 15.07 -37.83
N GLY A 611 -2.51 14.01 -37.06
CA GLY A 611 -1.95 14.15 -35.71
C GLY A 611 -3.00 14.64 -34.70
N ARG A 612 -2.57 14.79 -33.45
CA ARG A 612 -3.47 15.21 -32.36
C ARG A 612 -2.75 16.15 -31.42
N THR A 613 -3.42 17.16 -30.94
CA THR A 613 -2.89 18.10 -29.96
C THR A 613 -3.41 17.75 -28.57
N LEU A 614 -2.48 17.55 -27.64
CA LEU A 614 -2.77 17.42 -26.22
C LEU A 614 -2.61 18.81 -25.59
N PRO A 615 -3.62 19.32 -24.87
CA PRO A 615 -3.48 20.58 -24.15
C PRO A 615 -2.45 20.46 -23.01
N ALA A 616 -2.06 21.58 -22.42
CA ALA A 616 -1.33 21.59 -21.15
C ALA A 616 -2.05 20.73 -20.11
N HIS A 617 -1.32 19.89 -19.40
CA HIS A 617 -1.85 18.92 -18.43
C HIS A 617 -2.98 18.02 -18.97
N GLY A 618 -3.04 17.84 -20.31
CA GLY A 618 -4.07 17.04 -20.97
C GLY A 618 -3.79 15.55 -20.92
N VAL A 619 -4.86 14.76 -20.86
CA VAL A 619 -4.84 13.30 -20.91
C VAL A 619 -5.68 12.82 -22.09
N ALA A 620 -5.21 11.77 -22.75
CA ALA A 620 -5.95 11.08 -23.81
C ALA A 620 -5.94 9.57 -23.56
N TRP A 621 -7.11 8.95 -23.69
CA TRP A 621 -7.32 7.50 -23.70
C TRP A 621 -7.98 7.12 -25.02
N TRP A 622 -7.18 6.71 -25.99
CA TRP A 622 -7.68 6.39 -27.33
C TRP A 622 -7.67 4.89 -27.58
N ARG A 623 -8.86 4.31 -27.80
CA ARG A 623 -8.91 2.93 -28.26
C ARG A 623 -8.47 2.88 -29.70
N VAL A 624 -7.43 2.11 -29.96
CA VAL A 624 -6.73 2.00 -31.25
C VAL A 624 -6.57 0.54 -31.67
N ALA A 625 -6.33 0.31 -32.95
CA ALA A 625 -5.80 -0.95 -33.45
C ALA A 625 -4.36 -0.72 -33.94
N LEU A 626 -3.49 -1.70 -33.71
CA LEU A 626 -2.15 -1.72 -34.29
C LEU A 626 -2.22 -2.08 -35.78
N ARG A 627 -1.31 -1.55 -36.59
CA ARG A 627 -1.19 -1.87 -38.03
C ARG A 627 -0.36 -3.10 -38.26
#